data_0cdf229b01d45626907c4b73ef81b3b9
#
_entry.id   0cdf229b01d45626907c4b73ef81b3b9
#
_cell.length_a   1.000
_cell.length_b   1.000
_cell.length_c   1.000
_cell.angle_alpha   90.00
_cell.angle_beta   90.00
_cell.angle_gamma   90.00
#
_symmetry.space_group_name_H-M   'P 1'
#
loop_
_entity.id
_entity.type
_entity.pdbx_description
1 polymer ?
#
loop_
_entity_poly.entity_id
_entity_poly.type
_entity_poly.pdbx_seq_one_letter_code
_entity_poly.pdbx_strand_id
1 'polypeptide(L)'
;DALPISIADKNGNIKRLNNYYVKFHVEGEGRILGGANILANPAPVKWGTAPVLIQSTLKPGKIKITASVLFEGSQMPASAVLELESKPAAHPFIYTESEAALIPMSSDSPFGQSAAKSASELEQERLLKERNAQRLKEVEKQQADFGEKK
;
A
#
# COMPACT_ATOMS: atom_id res chain seq x y z
N ASP A 1 -5.26 9.33 10.39
CA ASP A 1 -5.18 8.31 11.46
C ASP A 1 -4.48 7.06 10.97
N ALA A 2 -3.72 6.43 11.86
CA ALA A 2 -3.12 5.14 11.66
C ALA A 2 -4.03 4.06 12.28
N LEU A 3 -4.52 3.16 11.44
CA LEU A 3 -5.45 2.11 11.86
C LEU A 3 -4.75 0.75 11.76
N PRO A 4 -4.41 0.09 12.89
CA PRO A 4 -3.95 -1.28 12.87
C PRO A 4 -5.14 -2.24 12.70
N ILE A 5 -5.03 -3.22 11.81
CA ILE A 5 -5.96 -4.33 11.71
C ILE A 5 -5.25 -5.62 12.05
N SER A 6 -5.91 -6.51 12.78
CA SER A 6 -5.34 -7.80 13.21
C SER A 6 -6.13 -8.96 12.63
N ILE A 7 -5.42 -10.02 12.25
CA ILE A 7 -6.05 -11.29 11.87
C ILE A 7 -6.18 -12.15 13.13
N ALA A 8 -7.42 -12.50 13.46
CA ALA A 8 -7.73 -13.28 14.65
C ALA A 8 -8.54 -14.54 14.30
N ASP A 9 -8.51 -15.52 15.21
CA ASP A 9 -9.39 -16.67 15.14
C ASP A 9 -10.79 -16.33 15.71
N LYS A 10 -11.69 -17.32 15.67
CA LYS A 10 -13.06 -17.20 16.19
C LYS A 10 -13.15 -16.84 17.69
N ASN A 11 -12.06 -17.05 18.43
CA ASN A 11 -11.98 -16.74 19.86
C ASN A 11 -11.33 -15.39 20.13
N GLY A 12 -10.96 -14.63 19.09
CA GLY A 12 -10.28 -13.34 19.19
C GLY A 12 -8.76 -13.42 19.38
N ASN A 13 -8.15 -14.61 19.30
CA ASN A 13 -6.70 -14.72 19.42
C ASN A 13 -6.00 -14.31 18.13
N ILE A 14 -5.06 -13.37 18.23
CA ILE A 14 -4.31 -12.86 17.08
C ILE A 14 -3.39 -13.95 16.52
N LYS A 15 -3.49 -14.21 15.21
CA LYS A 15 -2.67 -15.17 14.47
C LYS A 15 -1.33 -14.57 14.06
N ARG A 16 -0.38 -14.58 14.97
CA ARG A 16 0.92 -13.88 14.82
C ARG A 16 1.86 -14.45 13.77
N LEU A 17 1.67 -15.72 13.36
CA LEU A 17 2.56 -16.42 12.43
C LEU A 17 2.08 -16.39 10.96
N ASN A 18 1.07 -15.59 10.63
CA ASN A 18 0.65 -15.51 9.25
C ASN A 18 1.44 -14.45 8.45
N ASN A 19 1.64 -14.73 7.15
CA ASN A 19 2.41 -13.90 6.21
C ASN A 19 1.51 -13.35 5.10
N TYR A 20 0.24 -13.14 5.38
CA TYR A 20 -0.70 -12.66 4.38
C TYR A 20 -0.50 -11.17 4.07
N TYR A 21 -1.18 -10.74 3.02
CA TYR A 21 -1.33 -9.32 2.70
C TYR A 21 -2.78 -8.91 2.92
N VAL A 22 -2.97 -7.71 3.43
CA VAL A 22 -4.29 -7.11 3.59
C VAL A 22 -4.43 -6.00 2.56
N LYS A 23 -5.48 -6.09 1.74
CA LYS A 23 -5.89 -5.02 0.83
C LYS A 23 -6.94 -4.18 1.52
N PHE A 24 -6.72 -2.88 1.54
CA PHE A 24 -7.64 -1.89 2.05
C PHE A 24 -8.36 -1.19 0.91
N HIS A 25 -9.64 -0.93 1.11
CA HIS A 25 -10.46 -0.11 0.22
C HIS A 25 -11.15 0.96 1.04
N VAL A 26 -11.17 2.19 0.55
CA VAL A 26 -11.77 3.33 1.24
C VAL A 26 -12.80 3.97 0.33
N GLU A 27 -13.98 4.22 0.88
CA GLU A 27 -15.10 4.90 0.23
C GLU A 27 -15.50 6.14 1.05
N GLY A 28 -16.00 7.16 0.39
CA GLY A 28 -16.46 8.41 1.03
C GLY A 28 -15.35 9.45 1.19
N GLU A 29 -15.40 10.22 2.27
CA GLU A 29 -14.56 11.40 2.49
C GLU A 29 -13.18 11.05 3.11
N GLY A 30 -12.54 10.00 2.58
CA GLY A 30 -11.23 9.55 3.00
C GLY A 30 -10.40 8.96 1.88
N ARG A 31 -9.07 8.91 2.09
CA ARG A 31 -8.13 8.27 1.20
C ARG A 31 -7.05 7.50 1.95
N ILE A 32 -6.51 6.46 1.32
CA ILE A 32 -5.34 5.75 1.82
C ILE A 32 -4.09 6.54 1.45
N LEU A 33 -3.17 6.68 2.40
CA LEU A 33 -1.84 7.23 2.14
C LEU A 33 -0.87 6.11 1.82
N GLY A 34 -0.26 6.20 0.64
CA GLY A 34 0.68 5.22 0.13
C GLY A 34 0.05 4.15 -0.75
N GLY A 35 0.87 3.55 -1.60
CA GLY A 35 0.48 2.54 -2.58
C GLY A 35 1.32 1.26 -2.49
N ALA A 36 1.25 0.44 -3.54
CA ALA A 36 1.95 -0.84 -3.63
C ALA A 36 3.49 -0.68 -3.62
N ASN A 37 4.01 0.41 -4.16
CA ASN A 37 5.45 0.69 -4.26
C ASN A 37 6.16 0.80 -2.89
N ILE A 38 5.42 1.20 -1.85
CA ILE A 38 5.92 1.27 -0.46
C ILE A 38 5.27 0.22 0.45
N LEU A 39 4.59 -0.77 -0.12
CA LEU A 39 3.86 -1.82 0.60
C LEU A 39 2.84 -1.27 1.60
N ALA A 40 2.24 -0.11 1.30
CA ALA A 40 1.19 0.47 2.14
C ALA A 40 -0.20 -0.11 1.81
N ASN A 41 -0.44 -0.47 0.55
CA ASN A 41 -1.66 -1.15 0.12
C ASN A 41 -1.43 -1.91 -1.20
N PRO A 42 -1.44 -3.25 -1.20
CA PRO A 42 -1.66 -4.14 -0.05
C PRO A 42 -0.55 -4.06 1.00
N ALA A 43 -0.92 -4.12 2.28
CA ALA A 43 0.02 -4.09 3.40
C ALA A 43 0.38 -5.52 3.86
N PRO A 44 1.67 -5.82 4.09
CA PRO A 44 2.08 -7.11 4.63
C PRO A 44 1.65 -7.23 6.10
N VAL A 45 1.13 -8.38 6.45
CA VAL A 45 0.84 -8.72 7.84
C VAL A 45 2.14 -9.05 8.56
N LYS A 46 2.42 -8.34 9.64
CA LYS A 46 3.57 -8.62 10.53
C LYS A 46 3.05 -8.85 11.94
N TRP A 47 3.44 -9.97 12.52
CA TRP A 47 2.98 -10.36 13.86
C TRP A 47 1.45 -10.40 14.01
N GLY A 48 0.77 -10.76 12.91
CA GLY A 48 -0.69 -10.83 12.87
C GLY A 48 -1.39 -9.50 12.66
N THR A 49 -0.67 -8.42 12.41
CA THR A 49 -1.23 -7.06 12.26
C THR A 49 -0.72 -6.39 10.98
N ALA A 50 -1.59 -5.64 10.32
CA ALA A 50 -1.26 -4.78 9.18
C ALA A 50 -1.77 -3.36 9.46
N PRO A 51 -0.93 -2.32 9.31
CA PRO A 51 -1.36 -0.94 9.48
C PRO A 51 -1.87 -0.37 8.16
N VAL A 52 -2.78 0.61 8.24
CA VAL A 52 -3.15 1.49 7.12
C VAL A 52 -3.20 2.93 7.60
N LEU A 53 -2.70 3.85 6.79
CA LEU A 53 -2.80 5.28 7.02
C LEU A 53 -3.97 5.83 6.23
N ILE A 54 -4.93 6.43 6.93
CA ILE A 54 -6.11 7.08 6.35
C ILE A 54 -6.05 8.57 6.59
N GLN A 55 -6.25 9.34 5.54
CA GLN A 55 -6.42 10.79 5.59
C GLN A 55 -7.85 11.13 5.17
N SER A 56 -8.54 11.97 5.95
CA SER A 56 -9.81 12.56 5.53
C SER A 56 -9.60 13.58 4.40
N THR A 57 -10.62 13.80 3.61
CA THR A 57 -10.69 14.96 2.71
C THR A 57 -10.97 16.24 3.51
N LEU A 58 -10.99 17.38 2.83
CA LEU A 58 -11.36 18.67 3.48
C LEU A 58 -12.87 18.76 3.76
N LYS A 59 -13.67 17.91 3.13
CA LYS A 59 -15.12 17.85 3.39
C LYS A 59 -15.38 16.90 4.55
N PRO A 60 -16.17 17.33 5.55
CA PRO A 60 -16.61 16.43 6.59
C PRO A 60 -17.60 15.40 6.03
N GLY A 61 -17.54 14.17 6.51
CA GLY A 61 -18.43 13.12 6.04
C GLY A 61 -18.00 11.72 6.47
N LYS A 62 -18.73 10.74 5.96
CA LYS A 62 -18.48 9.33 6.26
C LYS A 62 -17.29 8.80 5.49
N ILE A 63 -16.51 7.96 6.16
CA ILE A 63 -15.38 7.23 5.62
C ILE A 63 -15.61 5.76 5.94
N LYS A 64 -15.78 4.94 4.92
CA LYS A 64 -15.92 3.50 5.07
C LYS A 64 -14.65 2.82 4.61
N ILE A 65 -14.06 2.03 5.48
CA ILE A 65 -12.81 1.31 5.25
C ILE A 65 -13.12 -0.18 5.25
N THR A 66 -12.82 -0.85 4.16
CA THR A 66 -12.94 -2.30 4.04
C THR A 66 -11.55 -2.92 3.98
N ALA A 67 -11.28 -3.88 4.83
CA ALA A 67 -10.04 -4.65 4.84
C ALA A 67 -10.32 -6.09 4.42
N SER A 68 -9.59 -6.59 3.44
CA SER A 68 -9.71 -7.97 2.94
C SER A 68 -8.33 -8.61 2.87
N VAL A 69 -8.24 -9.88 3.24
CA VAL A 69 -6.99 -10.65 3.16
C VAL A 69 -6.82 -11.15 1.74
N LEU A 70 -5.65 -10.94 1.16
CA LEU A 70 -5.26 -11.55 -0.11
C LEU A 70 -4.71 -12.95 0.19
N PHE A 71 -5.55 -13.96 0.06
CA PHE A 71 -5.20 -15.35 0.31
C PHE A 71 -6.00 -16.27 -0.62
N GLU A 72 -5.31 -17.21 -1.21
CA GLU A 72 -5.92 -18.28 -1.99
C GLU A 72 -5.94 -19.56 -1.16
N GLY A 73 -7.08 -19.90 -0.58
CA GLY A 73 -7.23 -21.08 0.25
C GLY A 73 -8.66 -21.31 0.71
N SER A 74 -8.92 -22.51 1.23
CA SER A 74 -10.27 -22.95 1.63
C SER A 74 -10.82 -22.26 2.88
N GLN A 75 -9.98 -21.58 3.65
CA GLN A 75 -10.36 -20.88 4.88
C GLN A 75 -9.89 -19.41 4.84
N MET A 76 -10.51 -18.63 3.97
CA MET A 76 -10.21 -17.20 3.86
C MET A 76 -10.81 -16.46 5.08
N PRO A 77 -10.04 -15.59 5.76
CA PRO A 77 -10.59 -14.71 6.78
C PRO A 77 -11.70 -13.82 6.21
N ALA A 78 -12.73 -13.56 6.99
CA ALA A 78 -13.79 -12.63 6.61
C ALA A 78 -13.23 -11.22 6.49
N SER A 79 -13.77 -10.44 5.53
CA SER A 79 -13.44 -9.02 5.41
C SER A 79 -13.98 -8.26 6.62
N ALA A 80 -13.22 -7.27 7.08
CA ALA A 80 -13.63 -6.35 8.13
C ALA A 80 -14.03 -5.01 7.53
N VAL A 81 -15.04 -4.37 8.11
CA VAL A 81 -15.50 -3.03 7.71
C VAL A 81 -15.46 -2.12 8.94
N LEU A 82 -14.91 -0.93 8.77
CA LEU A 82 -14.90 0.14 9.77
C LEU A 82 -15.52 1.39 9.13
N GLU A 83 -16.48 1.98 9.83
CA GLU A 83 -17.08 3.26 9.45
C GLU A 83 -16.62 4.34 10.42
N LEU A 84 -16.11 5.42 9.89
CA LEU A 84 -15.68 6.61 10.61
C LEU A 84 -16.45 7.82 10.07
N GLU A 85 -16.49 8.88 10.87
CA GLU A 85 -17.05 10.15 10.46
C GLU A 85 -16.04 11.26 10.73
N SER A 86 -15.63 11.97 9.67
CA SER A 86 -14.81 13.16 9.80
C SER A 86 -15.69 14.37 10.12
N LYS A 87 -15.23 15.21 11.06
CA LYS A 87 -15.92 16.42 11.49
C LYS A 87 -15.30 17.65 10.84
N PRO A 88 -16.06 18.75 10.72
CA PRO A 88 -15.50 20.02 10.27
C PRO A 88 -14.32 20.44 11.15
N ALA A 89 -13.25 20.95 10.53
CA ALA A 89 -12.12 21.48 11.28
C ALA A 89 -12.53 22.77 12.01
N ALA A 90 -12.11 22.89 13.26
CA ALA A 90 -12.36 24.09 14.07
C ALA A 90 -11.42 25.26 13.70
N HIS A 91 -10.35 24.98 12.95
CA HIS A 91 -9.34 25.95 12.53
C HIS A 91 -9.38 26.17 11.04
N PRO A 92 -8.98 27.34 10.52
CA PRO A 92 -8.89 27.60 9.10
C PRO A 92 -7.90 26.61 8.47
N PHE A 93 -8.22 26.15 7.26
CA PHE A 93 -7.32 25.29 6.50
C PHE A 93 -6.08 26.08 6.06
N ILE A 94 -4.94 25.42 6.04
CA ILE A 94 -3.70 25.96 5.49
C ILE A 94 -3.80 26.10 3.96
N TYR A 95 -4.65 25.25 3.33
CA TYR A 95 -4.88 25.27 1.89
C TYR A 95 -6.29 25.73 1.56
N THR A 96 -6.43 26.43 0.44
CA THR A 96 -7.74 26.70 -0.16
C THR A 96 -8.32 25.43 -0.81
N GLU A 97 -9.61 25.39 -1.07
CA GLU A 97 -10.22 24.26 -1.80
C GLU A 97 -9.60 24.05 -3.18
N SER A 98 -9.23 25.13 -3.86
CA SER A 98 -8.58 25.07 -5.16
C SER A 98 -7.18 24.47 -5.09
N GLU A 99 -6.39 24.80 -4.07
CA GLU A 99 -5.06 24.22 -3.83
C GLU A 99 -5.16 22.76 -3.42
N ALA A 100 -6.14 22.41 -2.58
CA ALA A 100 -6.39 21.03 -2.20
C ALA A 100 -6.82 20.16 -3.38
N ALA A 101 -7.56 20.70 -4.35
CA ALA A 101 -7.94 20.00 -5.57
C ALA A 101 -6.75 19.70 -6.50
N LEU A 102 -5.66 20.48 -6.40
CA LEU A 102 -4.43 20.25 -7.14
C LEU A 102 -3.53 19.17 -6.53
N ILE A 103 -3.80 18.76 -5.27
CA ILE A 103 -3.07 17.66 -4.64
C ILE A 103 -3.53 16.36 -5.28
N PRO A 104 -2.65 15.65 -6.02
CA PRO A 104 -3.05 14.43 -6.70
C PRO A 104 -3.56 13.39 -5.70
N MET A 105 -4.77 12.92 -5.92
CA MET A 105 -5.42 11.85 -5.14
C MET A 105 -4.90 10.47 -5.54
N SER A 106 -3.68 10.36 -6.08
CA SER A 106 -3.10 9.09 -6.48
C SER A 106 -2.81 8.22 -5.27
N SER A 107 -3.42 7.05 -5.24
CA SER A 107 -3.10 5.99 -4.28
C SER A 107 -1.66 5.47 -4.40
N ASP A 108 -0.99 5.79 -5.50
CA ASP A 108 0.32 5.25 -5.84
C ASP A 108 1.49 6.17 -5.48
N SER A 109 1.21 7.40 -5.04
CA SER A 109 2.24 8.32 -4.58
C SER A 109 1.81 9.07 -3.32
N PRO A 110 2.49 8.87 -2.18
CA PRO A 110 2.21 9.62 -0.95
C PRO A 110 2.61 11.09 -1.06
N PHE A 111 3.43 11.48 -2.04
CA PHE A 111 3.96 12.83 -2.23
C PHE A 111 3.64 13.43 -3.60
N GLY A 112 2.49 13.09 -4.18
CA GLY A 112 2.21 13.50 -5.55
C GLY A 112 3.28 12.97 -6.51
N GLN A 113 3.08 13.07 -7.80
CA GLN A 113 4.16 12.80 -8.73
C GLN A 113 5.30 13.76 -8.37
N SER A 114 6.39 13.23 -7.84
CA SER A 114 7.64 13.94 -7.71
C SER A 114 7.88 14.67 -9.03
N ALA A 115 8.32 15.90 -8.95
CA ALA A 115 8.80 16.68 -10.07
C ALA A 115 9.54 15.75 -11.03
N ALA A 116 9.21 15.83 -12.32
CA ALA A 116 9.73 14.93 -13.35
C ALA A 116 11.18 14.56 -13.03
N LYS A 117 11.43 13.25 -12.88
CA LYS A 117 12.76 12.74 -12.54
C LYS A 117 13.79 13.47 -13.38
N SER A 118 14.82 13.96 -12.76
CA SER A 118 15.90 14.66 -13.49
C SER A 118 16.48 13.70 -14.54
N ALA A 119 17.01 14.24 -15.63
CA ALA A 119 17.63 13.41 -16.68
C ALA A 119 18.68 12.45 -16.10
N SER A 120 19.40 12.86 -15.05
CA SER A 120 20.38 12.02 -14.35
C SER A 120 19.74 10.85 -13.58
N GLU A 121 18.57 11.04 -12.95
CA GLU A 121 17.87 9.98 -12.24
C GLU A 121 17.26 8.95 -13.21
N LEU A 122 16.74 9.40 -14.34
CA LEU A 122 16.25 8.51 -15.40
C LEU A 122 17.39 7.67 -16.00
N GLU A 123 18.56 8.25 -16.16
CA GLU A 123 19.75 7.55 -16.67
C GLU A 123 20.28 6.53 -15.67
N GLN A 124 20.31 6.86 -14.38
CA GLN A 124 20.67 5.92 -13.31
C GLN A 124 19.68 4.76 -13.22
N GLU A 125 18.39 5.02 -13.32
CA GLU A 125 17.37 3.97 -13.32
C GLU A 125 17.50 3.04 -14.53
N ARG A 126 17.81 3.60 -15.71
CA ARG A 126 18.07 2.80 -16.92
C ARG A 126 19.29 1.90 -16.75
N LEU A 127 20.39 2.44 -16.27
CA LEU A 127 21.63 1.70 -16.01
C LEU A 127 21.43 0.60 -14.96
N LEU A 128 20.62 0.85 -13.94
CA LEU A 128 20.27 -0.14 -12.93
C LEU A 128 19.43 -1.28 -13.51
N LYS A 129 18.46 -0.97 -14.36
CA LYS A 129 17.63 -1.97 -15.06
C LYS A 129 18.47 -2.82 -16.02
N GLU A 130 19.39 -2.21 -16.77
CA GLU A 130 20.30 -2.93 -17.67
C GLU A 130 21.22 -3.88 -16.89
N ARG A 131 21.80 -3.42 -15.78
CA ARG A 131 22.65 -4.24 -14.91
C ARG A 131 21.89 -5.42 -14.31
N ASN A 132 20.67 -5.21 -13.85
CA ASN A 132 19.85 -6.28 -13.32
C ASN A 132 19.45 -7.30 -14.39
N ALA A 133 19.16 -6.85 -15.61
CA ALA A 133 18.87 -7.74 -16.74
C ALA A 133 20.10 -8.58 -17.15
N GLN A 134 21.32 -8.00 -17.10
CA GLN A 134 22.55 -8.73 -17.35
C GLN A 134 22.79 -9.79 -16.27
N ARG A 135 22.62 -9.44 -15.00
CA ARG A 135 22.75 -10.40 -13.89
C ARG A 135 21.78 -11.57 -14.01
N LEU A 136 20.54 -11.28 -14.40
CA LEU A 136 19.55 -12.34 -14.60
C LEU A 136 20.00 -13.33 -15.69
N LYS A 137 20.50 -12.83 -16.81
CA LYS A 137 21.02 -13.66 -17.90
C LYS A 137 22.25 -14.48 -17.49
N GLU A 138 23.12 -13.92 -16.65
CA GLU A 138 24.27 -14.66 -16.12
C GLU A 138 23.83 -15.79 -15.18
N VAL A 139 22.84 -15.54 -14.32
CA VAL A 139 22.28 -16.56 -13.43
C VAL A 139 21.59 -17.66 -14.23
N GLU A 140 20.80 -17.32 -15.22
CA GLU A 140 20.15 -18.29 -16.12
C GLU A 140 21.18 -19.15 -16.86
N LYS A 141 22.26 -18.55 -17.37
CA LYS A 141 23.35 -19.27 -18.01
C LYS A 141 24.06 -20.22 -17.06
N GLN A 142 24.35 -19.78 -15.82
CA GLN A 142 24.96 -20.64 -14.81
C GLN A 142 24.04 -21.80 -14.44
N GLN A 143 22.73 -21.58 -14.34
CA GLN A 143 21.77 -22.65 -14.06
C GLN A 143 21.69 -23.67 -15.21
N ALA A 144 21.75 -23.21 -16.46
CA ALA A 144 21.80 -24.10 -17.62
C ALA A 144 23.07 -24.96 -17.63
N ASP A 145 24.24 -24.36 -17.39
CA ASP A 145 25.51 -25.04 -17.31
C ASP A 145 25.60 -26.10 -16.18
N PHE A 146 24.87 -25.87 -15.07
CA PHE A 146 24.75 -26.84 -13.97
C PHE A 146 23.74 -27.96 -14.28
N GLY A 147 22.75 -27.71 -15.14
CA GLY A 147 21.76 -28.72 -15.56
C GLY A 147 22.32 -29.73 -16.57
N GLU A 148 23.28 -29.33 -17.41
CA GLU A 148 23.90 -30.22 -18.41
C GLU A 148 24.99 -31.15 -17.87
N LYS A 149 25.42 -30.97 -16.62
CA LYS A 149 26.47 -31.79 -15.97
C LYS A 149 25.92 -32.94 -15.09
N LYS A 150 24.67 -33.29 -15.25
CA LYS A 150 24.06 -34.50 -14.69
C LYS A 150 23.67 -35.44 -15.85
#